data_e97777c2b65d7248588e51bfe1285726
#
_entry.id   e97777c2b65d7248588e51bfe1285726
#
_cell.length_a   1.000
_cell.length_b   1.000
_cell.length_c   1.000
_cell.angle_alpha   90.00
_cell.angle_beta   90.00
_cell.angle_gamma   90.00
#
_symmetry.space_group_name_H-M   'P 1'
#
loop_
_entity.id
_entity.type
_entity.pdbx_description
1 polymer ?
#
loop_
_entity_poly.entity_id
_entity_poly.type
_entity_poly.pdbx_seq_one_letter_code
_entity_poly.pdbx_strand_id
1 'polypeptide(L)'
;MVFSFLHSMRLKNVVFVIPFLIFVSCIKNNPDPSWLYIDQWSLIANPELSGAEGALSESLSEAWVYIDDQCIGVFELPVKIPILKSGAVNLRVYPGVRVNGISATKKIYPFCEPYACPIVLAQNQTLNI
;
A
#
# COMPACT_ATOMS: atom_id res chain seq x y z
N MET A 1 -27.83 -60.98 0.80
CA MET A 1 -26.41 -60.80 0.46
C MET A 1 -26.13 -59.70 -0.56
N VAL A 2 -27.07 -59.33 -1.41
CA VAL A 2 -26.91 -58.32 -2.47
C VAL A 2 -27.00 -56.88 -1.91
N PHE A 3 -27.79 -56.60 -0.89
CA PHE A 3 -27.97 -55.28 -0.31
C PHE A 3 -26.72 -54.73 0.42
N SER A 4 -25.94 -55.62 1.02
CA SER A 4 -24.72 -55.23 1.74
C SER A 4 -23.59 -54.76 0.80
N PHE A 5 -23.57 -55.31 -0.42
CA PHE A 5 -22.53 -54.96 -1.42
C PHE A 5 -22.75 -53.57 -2.03
N LEU A 6 -24.00 -53.21 -2.29
CA LEU A 6 -24.37 -51.89 -2.81
C LEU A 6 -24.10 -50.77 -1.79
N HIS A 7 -24.31 -51.05 -0.50
CA HIS A 7 -24.04 -50.04 0.53
C HIS A 7 -22.56 -49.78 0.71
N SER A 8 -21.71 -50.81 0.58
CA SER A 8 -20.25 -50.70 0.64
C SER A 8 -19.66 -49.93 -0.55
N MET A 9 -20.23 -50.10 -1.74
CA MET A 9 -19.76 -49.38 -2.95
C MET A 9 -20.09 -47.86 -2.86
N ARG A 10 -21.27 -47.51 -2.33
CA ARG A 10 -21.65 -46.10 -2.18
C ARG A 10 -20.78 -45.36 -1.16
N LEU A 11 -20.47 -46.00 -0.04
CA LEU A 11 -19.63 -45.43 0.99
C LEU A 11 -18.20 -45.19 0.55
N LYS A 12 -17.61 -46.13 -0.21
CA LYS A 12 -16.25 -46.01 -0.76
C LYS A 12 -16.16 -44.84 -1.76
N ASN A 13 -17.17 -44.66 -2.61
CA ASN A 13 -17.19 -43.55 -3.58
C ASN A 13 -17.38 -42.18 -2.90
N VAL A 14 -18.18 -42.11 -1.83
CA VAL A 14 -18.38 -40.90 -1.03
C VAL A 14 -17.09 -40.50 -0.32
N VAL A 15 -16.38 -41.47 0.27
CA VAL A 15 -15.09 -41.20 0.96
C VAL A 15 -13.99 -40.74 -0.02
N PHE A 16 -14.04 -41.13 -1.29
CA PHE A 16 -13.07 -40.68 -2.30
C PHE A 16 -13.40 -39.31 -2.89
N VAL A 17 -14.69 -38.90 -2.90
CA VAL A 17 -15.11 -37.59 -3.42
C VAL A 17 -14.86 -36.46 -2.40
N ILE A 18 -14.93 -36.74 -1.10
CA ILE A 18 -14.70 -35.75 -0.04
C ILE A 18 -13.31 -35.13 -0.11
N PRO A 19 -12.17 -35.87 -0.23
CA PRO A 19 -10.85 -35.24 -0.32
C PRO A 19 -10.65 -34.45 -1.62
N PHE A 20 -11.36 -34.79 -2.71
CA PHE A 20 -11.26 -34.05 -3.96
C PHE A 20 -11.93 -32.66 -3.88
N LEU A 21 -12.98 -32.50 -3.07
CA LEU A 21 -13.63 -31.21 -2.83
C LEU A 21 -12.79 -30.26 -1.97
N ILE A 22 -11.85 -30.77 -1.18
CA ILE A 22 -11.01 -29.95 -0.32
C ILE A 22 -9.93 -29.21 -1.14
N PHE A 23 -9.57 -29.70 -2.33
CA PHE A 23 -8.59 -29.05 -3.21
C PHE A 23 -9.17 -27.90 -4.06
N VAL A 24 -10.48 -27.68 -4.05
CA VAL A 24 -11.11 -26.49 -4.65
C VAL A 24 -11.07 -25.32 -3.65
N SER A 25 -9.94 -25.13 -2.99
CA SER A 25 -9.75 -24.00 -2.08
C SER A 25 -9.38 -22.77 -2.89
N CYS A 26 -10.30 -21.86 -2.92
CA CYS A 26 -10.22 -20.43 -3.22
C CYS A 26 -8.83 -19.91 -3.61
N ILE A 27 -8.56 -19.81 -4.89
CA ILE A 27 -7.68 -18.75 -5.39
C ILE A 27 -8.48 -17.46 -5.23
N LYS A 28 -8.27 -16.76 -4.10
CA LYS A 28 -8.77 -15.40 -3.95
C LYS A 28 -8.05 -14.56 -5.00
N ASN A 29 -8.76 -14.18 -6.05
CA ASN A 29 -8.25 -13.22 -7.02
C ASN A 29 -7.94 -11.94 -6.25
N ASN A 30 -6.66 -11.67 -6.00
CA ASN A 30 -6.25 -10.37 -5.49
C ASN A 30 -6.56 -9.34 -6.57
N PRO A 31 -7.17 -8.21 -6.22
CA PRO A 31 -7.37 -7.14 -7.18
C PRO A 31 -6.01 -6.68 -7.74
N ASP A 32 -5.99 -6.35 -9.02
CA ASP A 32 -4.80 -5.77 -9.64
C ASP A 32 -4.44 -4.46 -8.92
N PRO A 33 -3.16 -4.22 -8.62
CA PRO A 33 -2.75 -3.03 -7.91
C PRO A 33 -2.88 -1.79 -8.80
N SER A 34 -3.19 -0.66 -8.17
CA SER A 34 -2.91 0.66 -8.70
C SER A 34 -1.49 1.05 -8.30
N TRP A 35 -0.79 1.84 -9.10
CA TRP A 35 0.58 2.22 -8.81
C TRP A 35 0.66 3.71 -8.49
N LEU A 36 1.31 4.03 -7.40
CA LEU A 36 1.62 5.40 -7.00
C LEU A 36 3.13 5.62 -7.16
N TYR A 37 3.53 6.55 -8.01
CA TYR A 37 4.91 6.99 -8.12
C TYR A 37 5.05 8.34 -7.42
N ILE A 38 5.96 8.41 -6.46
CA ILE A 38 6.28 9.63 -5.72
C ILE A 38 7.71 10.01 -6.08
N ASP A 39 7.86 11.22 -6.61
CA ASP A 39 9.16 11.78 -6.97
C ASP A 39 9.87 12.36 -5.74
N GLN A 40 11.00 12.97 -5.94
CA GLN A 40 11.77 13.68 -4.90
C GLN A 40 10.98 14.86 -4.34
N TRP A 41 11.26 15.21 -3.09
CA TRP A 41 10.66 16.40 -2.48
C TRP A 41 11.07 17.66 -3.22
N SER A 42 10.11 18.53 -3.49
CA SER A 42 10.31 19.91 -3.87
C SER A 42 9.70 20.81 -2.79
N LEU A 43 10.50 21.60 -2.12
CA LEU A 43 10.07 22.48 -1.04
C LEU A 43 9.63 23.83 -1.60
N ILE A 44 8.42 24.23 -1.23
CA ILE A 44 7.86 25.53 -1.59
C ILE A 44 7.87 26.41 -0.34
N ALA A 45 8.41 27.63 -0.45
CA ALA A 45 8.38 28.60 0.62
C ALA A 45 6.94 28.95 1.00
N ASN A 46 6.66 29.09 2.28
CA ASN A 46 5.40 29.63 2.75
C ASN A 46 5.45 31.17 2.66
N PRO A 47 4.63 31.82 1.81
CA PRO A 47 4.66 33.27 1.64
C PRO A 47 4.40 34.04 2.94
N GLU A 48 3.68 33.46 3.88
CA GLU A 48 3.36 34.09 5.17
C GLU A 48 4.54 34.08 6.15
N LEU A 49 5.53 33.18 5.94
CA LEU A 49 6.71 33.04 6.78
C LEU A 49 7.98 33.58 6.12
N SER A 50 7.84 34.30 5.01
CA SER A 50 8.97 34.81 4.23
C SER A 50 9.91 35.68 5.11
N GLY A 51 11.17 35.25 5.25
CA GLY A 51 12.18 35.88 6.10
C GLY A 51 12.43 35.19 7.43
N ALA A 52 11.53 34.30 7.88
CA ALA A 52 11.75 33.43 9.05
C ALA A 52 12.18 32.01 8.66
N GLU A 53 11.97 31.63 7.40
CA GLU A 53 12.40 30.35 6.85
C GLU A 53 13.91 30.36 6.57
N GLY A 54 14.57 29.27 6.88
CA GLY A 54 15.95 29.03 6.49
C GLY A 54 16.09 28.74 4.99
N ALA A 55 17.28 28.34 4.56
CA ALA A 55 17.48 27.87 3.19
C ALA A 55 16.63 26.62 2.95
N LEU A 56 15.83 26.63 1.87
CA LEU A 56 15.03 25.47 1.44
C LEU A 56 15.97 24.43 0.84
N SER A 57 16.53 23.57 1.68
CA SER A 57 17.36 22.45 1.23
C SER A 57 16.50 21.21 1.03
N GLU A 58 16.59 20.62 -0.16
CA GLU A 58 15.83 19.42 -0.54
C GLU A 58 16.50 18.13 -0.05
N SER A 59 17.06 18.14 1.17
CA SER A 59 17.75 16.98 1.76
C SER A 59 16.82 15.96 2.44
N LEU A 60 15.52 16.08 2.20
CA LEU A 60 14.52 15.15 2.71
C LEU A 60 14.42 13.97 1.76
N SER A 61 14.76 12.77 2.22
CA SER A 61 14.81 11.57 1.39
C SER A 61 13.70 10.55 1.72
N GLU A 62 12.96 10.76 2.80
CA GLU A 62 11.98 9.80 3.27
C GLU A 62 10.56 10.37 3.16
N ALA A 63 9.58 9.50 2.88
CA ALA A 63 8.17 9.85 2.80
C ALA A 63 7.31 8.88 3.60
N TRP A 64 6.49 9.41 4.50
CA TRP A 64 5.42 8.67 5.19
C TRP A 64 4.15 8.79 4.36
N VAL A 65 3.66 7.69 3.82
CA VAL A 65 2.53 7.67 2.89
C VAL A 65 1.27 7.17 3.61
N TYR A 66 0.21 7.97 3.53
CA TYR A 66 -1.11 7.64 4.08
C TYR A 66 -2.16 7.70 2.98
N ILE A 67 -3.06 6.73 2.97
CA ILE A 67 -4.25 6.69 2.11
C ILE A 67 -5.48 6.51 3.00
N ASP A 68 -6.42 7.46 2.92
CA ASP A 68 -7.62 7.51 3.77
C ASP A 68 -7.29 7.32 5.25
N ASP A 69 -6.30 8.07 5.74
CA ASP A 69 -5.77 8.05 7.11
C ASP A 69 -5.05 6.76 7.54
N GLN A 70 -4.97 5.78 6.66
CA GLN A 70 -4.22 4.55 6.92
C GLN A 70 -2.77 4.71 6.45
N CYS A 71 -1.81 4.47 7.34
CA CYS A 71 -0.39 4.43 6.98
C CYS A 71 -0.09 3.23 6.10
N ILE A 72 0.37 3.50 4.88
CA ILE A 72 0.79 2.48 3.92
C ILE A 72 2.25 2.07 4.18
N GLY A 73 3.08 3.03 4.57
CA GLY A 73 4.47 2.78 4.86
C GLY A 73 5.34 4.02 4.84
N VAL A 74 6.64 3.79 5.05
CA VAL A 74 7.69 4.81 4.97
C VAL A 74 8.69 4.39 3.92
N PHE A 75 8.91 5.25 2.94
CA PHE A 75 9.68 4.93 1.75
C PHE A 75 10.78 5.96 1.51
N GLU A 76 11.88 5.52 0.94
CA GLU A 76 12.93 6.40 0.41
C GLU A 76 12.55 6.84 -1.00
N LEU A 77 12.64 8.13 -1.29
CA LEU A 77 12.25 8.72 -2.57
C LEU A 77 13.42 8.76 -3.57
N PRO A 78 13.15 8.63 -4.88
CA PRO A 78 11.84 8.40 -5.49
C PRO A 78 11.38 6.95 -5.35
N VAL A 79 10.06 6.71 -5.34
CA VAL A 79 9.52 5.37 -5.13
C VAL A 79 8.26 5.09 -5.94
N LYS A 80 8.09 3.83 -6.37
CA LYS A 80 6.86 3.32 -6.98
C LYS A 80 6.24 2.28 -6.05
N ILE A 81 5.01 2.55 -5.57
CA ILE A 81 4.32 1.76 -4.53
C ILE A 81 3.09 1.09 -5.14
N PRO A 82 2.91 -0.23 -4.97
CA PRO A 82 1.66 -0.91 -5.31
C PRO A 82 0.60 -0.64 -4.23
N ILE A 83 -0.57 -0.18 -4.64
CA ILE A 83 -1.71 0.08 -3.77
C ILE A 83 -2.86 -0.84 -4.18
N LEU A 84 -3.29 -1.72 -3.27
CA LEU A 84 -4.41 -2.65 -3.49
C LEU A 84 -5.77 -1.96 -3.26
N LYS A 85 -5.91 -0.77 -3.83
CA LYS A 85 -7.12 0.04 -3.75
C LYS A 85 -7.32 0.77 -5.07
N SER A 86 -8.58 0.98 -5.44
CA SER A 86 -8.97 1.75 -6.63
C SER A 86 -10.10 2.70 -6.29
N GLY A 87 -10.28 3.74 -7.10
CA GLY A 87 -11.27 4.78 -6.91
C GLY A 87 -10.71 6.04 -6.24
N ALA A 88 -11.61 6.91 -5.81
CA ALA A 88 -11.26 8.16 -5.14
C ALA A 88 -10.75 7.88 -3.72
N VAL A 89 -9.60 8.45 -3.36
CA VAL A 89 -8.96 8.31 -2.05
C VAL A 89 -8.31 9.63 -1.66
N ASN A 90 -8.12 9.84 -0.36
CA ASN A 90 -7.35 10.97 0.16
C ASN A 90 -5.90 10.53 0.39
N LEU A 91 -4.99 11.10 -0.39
CA LEU A 91 -3.56 10.88 -0.21
C LEU A 91 -2.99 11.95 0.72
N ARG A 92 -2.16 11.53 1.69
CA ARG A 92 -1.27 12.40 2.46
C ARG A 92 0.12 11.83 2.48
N VAL A 93 1.11 12.68 2.18
CA VAL A 93 2.53 12.32 2.19
C VAL A 93 3.26 13.31 3.09
N TYR A 94 3.85 12.78 4.17
CA TYR A 94 4.62 13.58 5.10
C TYR A 94 6.11 13.40 4.83
N PRO A 95 6.90 14.46 4.79
CA PRO A 95 8.34 14.34 4.71
C PRO A 95 8.90 13.68 5.97
N GLY A 96 9.88 12.82 5.79
CA GLY A 96 10.52 12.06 6.85
C GLY A 96 12.02 12.32 6.93
N VAL A 97 12.56 12.14 8.13
CA VAL A 97 13.99 12.22 8.40
C VAL A 97 14.46 11.00 9.18
N ARG A 98 15.74 10.66 8.97
CA ARG A 98 16.43 9.63 9.75
C ARG A 98 17.02 10.25 11.01
N VAL A 99 16.61 9.79 12.17
CA VAL A 99 17.19 10.25 13.44
C VAL A 99 18.60 9.70 13.54
N ASN A 100 19.60 10.59 13.70
CA ASN A 100 21.03 10.26 13.75
C ASN A 100 21.54 9.49 12.52
N GLY A 101 20.91 9.66 11.35
CA GLY A 101 21.30 8.96 10.13
C GLY A 101 20.95 7.46 10.09
N ILE A 102 20.30 6.94 11.11
CA ILE A 102 19.97 5.51 11.20
C ILE A 102 18.66 5.23 10.46
N SER A 103 18.70 4.38 9.44
CA SER A 103 17.53 4.05 8.61
C SER A 103 16.36 3.39 9.36
N ALA A 104 16.63 2.76 10.50
CA ALA A 104 15.59 2.15 11.34
C ALA A 104 14.81 3.16 12.20
N THR A 105 15.29 4.42 12.32
CA THR A 105 14.71 5.45 13.18
C THR A 105 14.16 6.61 12.36
N LYS A 106 13.15 6.31 11.53
CA LYS A 106 12.50 7.32 10.69
C LYS A 106 11.43 8.06 11.48
N LYS A 107 11.38 9.39 11.34
CA LYS A 107 10.35 10.25 11.94
C LYS A 107 9.80 11.22 10.91
N ILE A 108 8.55 11.62 11.07
CA ILE A 108 7.96 12.74 10.32
C ILE A 108 8.72 14.02 10.68
N TYR A 109 9.09 14.78 9.67
CA TYR A 109 9.73 16.08 9.84
C TYR A 109 8.67 17.13 10.20
N PRO A 110 8.73 17.75 11.40
CA PRO A 110 7.61 18.55 11.90
C PRO A 110 7.53 19.96 11.32
N PHE A 111 8.55 20.42 10.58
CA PHE A 111 8.64 21.80 10.09
C PHE A 111 8.15 21.97 8.66
N CYS A 112 7.64 20.90 8.04
CA CYS A 112 7.03 20.95 6.73
C CYS A 112 5.58 20.46 6.80
N GLU A 113 4.70 21.14 6.07
CA GLU A 113 3.35 20.66 5.88
C GLU A 113 3.34 19.43 4.97
N PRO A 114 2.41 18.47 5.18
CA PRO A 114 2.28 17.33 4.30
C PRO A 114 1.73 17.74 2.94
N TYR A 115 2.14 17.04 1.91
CA TYR A 115 1.40 17.05 0.65
C TYR A 115 0.08 16.32 0.88
N ALA A 116 -1.06 16.99 0.69
CA ALA A 116 -2.38 16.43 0.87
C ALA A 116 -3.26 16.73 -0.35
N CYS A 117 -3.77 15.69 -1.00
CA CYS A 117 -4.57 15.81 -2.21
C CYS A 117 -5.56 14.64 -2.34
N PRO A 118 -6.82 14.89 -2.73
CA PRO A 118 -7.68 13.85 -3.22
C PRO A 118 -7.18 13.36 -4.58
N ILE A 119 -7.03 12.05 -4.73
CA ILE A 119 -6.57 11.40 -5.96
C ILE A 119 -7.52 10.30 -6.39
N VAL A 120 -7.44 9.90 -7.65
CA VAL A 120 -8.17 8.74 -8.17
C VAL A 120 -7.17 7.67 -8.61
N LEU A 121 -7.24 6.52 -7.95
CA LEU A 121 -6.41 5.36 -8.26
C LEU A 121 -7.13 4.46 -9.26
N ALA A 122 -6.46 4.06 -10.33
CA ALA A 122 -6.97 3.12 -11.31
C ALA A 122 -6.09 1.86 -11.39
N GLN A 123 -6.73 0.70 -11.46
CA GLN A 123 -6.04 -0.58 -11.56
C GLN A 123 -5.10 -0.61 -12.77
N ASN A 124 -3.93 -1.20 -12.59
CA ASN A 124 -2.88 -1.33 -13.61
C ASN A 124 -2.35 0.00 -14.17
N GLN A 125 -2.71 1.13 -13.57
CA GLN A 125 -2.21 2.45 -13.97
C GLN A 125 -1.26 3.02 -12.91
N THR A 126 -0.31 3.84 -13.37
CA THR A 126 0.61 4.57 -12.49
C THR A 126 0.17 6.03 -12.41
N LEU A 127 -0.11 6.49 -11.19
CA LEU A 127 -0.30 7.91 -10.88
C LEU A 127 1.04 8.48 -10.40
N ASN A 128 1.48 9.58 -11.00
CA ASN A 128 2.70 10.29 -10.62
C ASN A 128 2.31 11.54 -9.81
N ILE A 129 3.03 11.77 -8.71
CA ILE A 129 2.90 12.95 -7.85
C ILE A 129 4.27 13.49 -7.51
#